data_3f7ac1e5369c3bf3cdbeceb2e0a7be32
#
_entry.id   3f7ac1e5369c3bf3cdbeceb2e0a7be32
#
_cell.length_a   1.000
_cell.length_b   1.000
_cell.length_c   1.000
_cell.angle_alpha   90.00
_cell.angle_beta   90.00
_cell.angle_gamma   90.00
#
_symmetry.space_group_name_H-M   'P 1'
#
loop_
_entity.id
_entity.type
_entity.pdbx_description
1 polymer ?
#
loop_
_entity_poly.entity_id
_entity_poly.type
_entity_poly.pdbx_seq_one_letter_code
_entity_poly.pdbx_strand_id
1 'polypeptide(L)'
;MLKELSKDSDGHPFVDLFINTHPHEDHCLGFGEHYYSGKVANYDDEKDKDKIIIGELWVTPIVMSNEECEDAKDIRKEAKRRRKLYKDDDSFKGSYGNYLRIIGYDKDKEFDKRYSYIPGTTVSTANGSSLKWLDMFIHAPFKEDIEGSKATKNKNDASIVIQYA
;
A
#
# COMPACT_ATOMS: atom_id res chain seq x y z
N MET A 1 -1.48 3.59 22.23
CA MET A 1 -1.54 3.80 20.75
C MET A 1 -2.81 3.23 20.13
N LEU A 2 -3.12 1.93 20.20
CA LEU A 2 -4.36 1.37 19.57
C LEU A 2 -5.68 2.01 20.03
N LYS A 3 -5.74 2.52 21.27
CA LYS A 3 -6.95 3.17 21.81
C LYS A 3 -7.27 4.52 21.17
N GLU A 4 -6.29 5.14 20.51
CA GLU A 4 -6.42 6.46 19.88
C GLU A 4 -6.72 6.37 18.37
N LEU A 5 -6.64 5.16 17.80
CA LEU A 5 -6.96 4.94 16.39
C LEU A 5 -8.46 4.97 16.17
N SER A 6 -8.84 5.39 14.97
CA SER A 6 -10.21 5.26 14.48
C SER A 6 -10.66 3.79 14.53
N LYS A 7 -11.96 3.60 14.70
CA LYS A 7 -12.59 2.29 14.69
C LYS A 7 -13.53 2.17 13.51
N ASP A 8 -13.56 1.00 12.88
CA ASP A 8 -14.55 0.69 11.85
C ASP A 8 -15.92 0.38 12.46
N SER A 9 -16.91 0.00 11.65
CA SER A 9 -18.27 -0.31 12.09
C SER A 9 -18.34 -1.48 13.07
N ASP A 10 -17.36 -2.37 13.02
CA ASP A 10 -17.29 -3.57 13.87
C ASP A 10 -16.41 -3.35 15.11
N GLY A 11 -15.82 -2.16 15.24
CA GLY A 11 -15.01 -1.75 16.39
C GLY A 11 -13.53 -2.06 16.25
N HIS A 12 -13.07 -2.52 15.09
CA HIS A 12 -11.67 -2.85 14.86
C HIS A 12 -10.82 -1.58 14.63
N PRO A 13 -9.58 -1.53 15.13
CA PRO A 13 -8.69 -0.41 14.87
C PRO A 13 -8.28 -0.38 13.39
N PHE A 14 -8.30 0.80 12.76
CA PHE A 14 -7.89 0.94 11.38
C PHE A 14 -7.14 2.24 11.10
N VAL A 15 -6.45 2.23 9.96
CA VAL A 15 -5.89 3.42 9.30
C VAL A 15 -6.43 3.47 7.87
N ASP A 16 -6.79 4.68 7.40
CA ASP A 16 -7.30 4.84 6.04
C ASP A 16 -6.24 4.54 4.98
N LEU A 17 -5.00 4.94 5.25
CA LEU A 17 -3.90 4.83 4.31
C LEU A 17 -2.62 4.37 5.01
N PHE A 18 -1.98 3.35 4.44
CA PHE A 18 -0.63 2.94 4.77
C PHE A 18 0.26 3.03 3.54
N ILE A 19 1.37 3.75 3.65
CA ILE A 19 2.33 3.94 2.55
C ILE A 19 3.65 3.28 2.92
N ASN A 20 4.00 2.21 2.20
CA ASN A 20 5.36 1.69 2.24
C ASN A 20 6.17 2.26 1.09
N THR A 21 7.08 3.16 1.39
CA THR A 21 7.85 3.90 0.38
C THR A 21 8.84 3.02 -0.37
N HIS A 22 9.48 2.07 0.33
CA HIS A 22 10.40 1.09 -0.23
C HIS A 22 10.66 -0.06 0.77
N PRO A 23 11.18 -1.23 0.34
CA PRO A 23 11.21 -2.44 1.14
C PRO A 23 12.50 -2.61 1.98
N HIS A 24 13.06 -1.55 2.54
CA HIS A 24 14.12 -1.67 3.54
C HIS A 24 13.56 -2.05 4.91
N GLU A 25 14.34 -2.75 5.71
CA GLU A 25 13.91 -3.30 7.00
C GLU A 25 13.36 -2.22 7.94
N ASP A 26 14.05 -1.09 8.05
CA ASP A 26 13.66 0.06 8.88
C ASP A 26 12.35 0.74 8.46
N HIS A 27 11.88 0.48 7.21
CA HIS A 27 10.59 0.95 6.69
C HIS A 27 9.49 -0.12 6.71
N CYS A 28 9.82 -1.35 7.06
CA CYS A 28 8.89 -2.48 7.08
C CYS A 28 8.69 -3.06 8.48
N LEU A 29 9.61 -2.77 9.41
CA LEU A 29 9.69 -3.41 10.73
C LEU A 29 8.37 -3.30 11.50
N GLY A 30 7.90 -4.44 12.01
CA GLY A 30 6.68 -4.55 12.79
C GLY A 30 5.40 -4.69 11.94
N PHE A 31 5.49 -4.75 10.61
CA PHE A 31 4.29 -4.86 9.79
C PHE A 31 3.49 -6.14 10.10
N GLY A 32 4.12 -7.30 10.11
CA GLY A 32 3.47 -8.56 10.40
C GLY A 32 2.91 -8.67 11.83
N GLU A 33 3.55 -7.98 12.77
CA GLU A 33 3.12 -7.93 14.17
C GLU A 33 1.91 -7.02 14.38
N HIS A 34 1.91 -5.82 13.77
CA HIS A 34 0.97 -4.74 14.10
C HIS A 34 -0.16 -4.55 13.09
N TYR A 35 -0.02 -5.05 11.88
CA TYR A 35 -1.03 -4.86 10.85
C TYR A 35 -1.71 -6.16 10.43
N TYR A 36 -3.02 -6.06 10.23
CA TYR A 36 -3.81 -7.19 9.74
C TYR A 36 -3.57 -7.41 8.23
N SER A 37 -3.29 -8.64 7.86
CA SER A 37 -3.15 -9.08 6.47
C SER A 37 -4.20 -10.12 6.14
N GLY A 38 -5.11 -9.79 5.22
CA GLY A 38 -6.19 -10.69 4.84
C GLY A 38 -7.48 -9.98 4.45
N LYS A 39 -8.54 -10.77 4.30
CA LYS A 39 -9.89 -10.24 4.10
C LYS A 39 -10.43 -9.73 5.43
N VAL A 40 -10.94 -8.49 5.48
CA VAL A 40 -11.49 -7.91 6.71
C VAL A 40 -12.59 -8.78 7.34
N ALA A 41 -13.43 -9.40 6.52
CA ALA A 41 -14.45 -10.33 6.99
C ALA A 41 -13.93 -11.59 7.72
N ASN A 42 -12.63 -11.83 7.68
CA ASN A 42 -11.97 -12.93 8.38
C ASN A 42 -11.15 -12.45 9.59
N TYR A 43 -11.28 -11.17 9.97
CA TYR A 43 -10.66 -10.65 11.19
C TYR A 43 -11.21 -11.38 12.40
N ASP A 44 -10.33 -11.87 13.27
CA ASP A 44 -10.71 -12.67 14.45
C ASP A 44 -10.44 -11.83 15.71
N ASP A 45 -11.51 -11.42 16.40
CA ASP A 45 -11.46 -10.53 17.57
C ASP A 45 -10.61 -11.07 18.74
N GLU A 46 -10.35 -12.36 18.78
CA GLU A 46 -9.47 -12.94 19.80
C GLU A 46 -8.00 -12.96 19.34
N LYS A 47 -7.75 -13.36 18.10
CA LYS A 47 -6.39 -13.54 17.56
C LYS A 47 -5.78 -12.28 17.01
N ASP A 48 -6.61 -11.44 16.37
CA ASP A 48 -6.17 -10.24 15.64
C ASP A 48 -6.46 -8.92 16.39
N LYS A 49 -6.98 -8.97 17.63
CA LYS A 49 -7.42 -7.82 18.44
C LYS A 49 -6.40 -6.66 18.55
N ASP A 50 -5.13 -6.97 18.44
CA ASP A 50 -4.02 -6.01 18.52
C ASP A 50 -3.50 -5.57 17.16
N LYS A 51 -4.12 -6.04 16.06
CA LYS A 51 -3.74 -5.70 14.68
C LYS A 51 -4.61 -4.62 14.10
N ILE A 52 -3.96 -3.73 13.36
CA ILE A 52 -4.58 -2.57 12.70
C ILE A 52 -4.97 -2.95 11.27
N ILE A 53 -6.22 -2.73 10.90
CA ILE A 53 -6.67 -2.90 9.52
C ILE A 53 -6.18 -1.72 8.67
N ILE A 54 -5.61 -2.03 7.51
CA ILE A 54 -5.22 -1.03 6.51
C ILE A 54 -6.34 -0.89 5.49
N GLY A 55 -7.00 0.27 5.42
CA GLY A 55 -8.02 0.56 4.42
C GLY A 55 -7.45 0.52 3.00
N GLU A 56 -6.48 1.37 2.73
CA GLU A 56 -5.76 1.44 1.44
C GLU A 56 -4.26 1.27 1.64
N LEU A 57 -3.65 0.40 0.83
CA LEU A 57 -2.21 0.11 0.86
C LEU A 57 -1.52 0.69 -0.37
N TRP A 58 -0.51 1.54 -0.17
CA TRP A 58 0.36 2.05 -1.22
C TRP A 58 1.74 1.41 -1.15
N VAL A 59 2.22 0.92 -2.29
CA VAL A 59 3.54 0.30 -2.43
C VAL A 59 4.18 0.70 -3.76
N THR A 60 5.47 0.45 -3.92
CA THR A 60 6.16 0.60 -5.22
C THR A 60 6.29 -0.74 -5.94
N PRO A 61 6.62 -0.76 -7.23
CA PRO A 61 6.95 -1.98 -7.97
C PRO A 61 8.11 -2.76 -7.35
N ILE A 62 9.04 -2.11 -6.65
CA ILE A 62 10.16 -2.77 -5.97
C ILE A 62 9.65 -3.62 -4.80
N VAL A 63 8.68 -3.14 -4.01
CA VAL A 63 8.04 -3.93 -2.95
C VAL A 63 7.41 -5.20 -3.52
N MET A 64 6.81 -5.11 -4.72
CA MET A 64 6.18 -6.26 -5.36
C MET A 64 7.16 -7.34 -5.84
N SER A 65 8.44 -7.02 -5.98
CA SER A 65 9.46 -7.91 -6.58
C SER A 65 10.59 -8.29 -5.64
N ASN A 66 10.76 -7.62 -4.50
CA ASN A 66 11.94 -7.77 -3.65
C ASN A 66 11.63 -8.33 -2.26
N GLU A 67 12.59 -9.06 -1.68
CA GLU A 67 12.49 -9.74 -0.40
C GLU A 67 13.76 -9.46 0.41
N GLU A 68 13.72 -8.53 1.35
CA GLU A 68 14.87 -8.26 2.21
C GLU A 68 14.69 -8.81 3.63
N CYS A 69 13.50 -8.60 4.22
CA CYS A 69 13.17 -9.05 5.55
C CYS A 69 11.78 -9.68 5.59
N GLU A 70 11.42 -10.35 6.68
CA GLU A 70 10.12 -11.00 6.81
C GLU A 70 8.96 -10.02 6.71
N ASP A 71 9.06 -8.86 7.33
CA ASP A 71 8.02 -7.84 7.27
C ASP A 71 7.80 -7.28 5.85
N ALA A 72 8.88 -7.13 5.07
CA ALA A 72 8.77 -6.79 3.65
C ALA A 72 8.07 -7.88 2.83
N LYS A 73 8.28 -9.16 3.17
CA LYS A 73 7.54 -10.29 2.58
C LYS A 73 6.06 -10.22 2.90
N ASP A 74 5.71 -9.86 4.14
CA ASP A 74 4.31 -9.74 4.57
C ASP A 74 3.60 -8.60 3.86
N ILE A 75 4.22 -7.41 3.74
CA ILE A 75 3.69 -6.29 2.94
C ILE A 75 3.48 -6.74 1.49
N ARG A 76 4.47 -7.41 0.89
CA ARG A 76 4.36 -7.89 -0.49
C ARG A 76 3.26 -8.93 -0.65
N LYS A 77 3.12 -9.86 0.29
CA LYS A 77 2.06 -10.88 0.29
C LYS A 77 0.69 -10.22 0.31
N GLU A 78 0.49 -9.23 1.18
CA GLU A 78 -0.75 -8.49 1.27
C GLU A 78 -1.03 -7.67 0.00
N ALA A 79 -0.02 -6.97 -0.53
CA ALA A 79 -0.14 -6.24 -1.79
C ALA A 79 -0.50 -7.17 -2.97
N LYS A 80 0.11 -8.36 -3.05
CA LYS A 80 -0.21 -9.36 -4.07
C LYS A 80 -1.62 -9.92 -3.91
N ARG A 81 -2.08 -10.16 -2.67
CA ARG A 81 -3.46 -10.56 -2.38
C ARG A 81 -4.45 -9.53 -2.91
N ARG A 82 -4.24 -8.24 -2.59
CA ARG A 82 -5.11 -7.15 -3.06
C ARG A 82 -5.07 -7.01 -4.57
N ARG A 83 -3.88 -7.04 -5.19
CA ARG A 83 -3.73 -6.99 -6.65
C ARG A 83 -4.49 -8.11 -7.35
N LYS A 84 -4.52 -9.30 -6.76
CA LYS A 84 -5.25 -10.45 -7.31
C LYS A 84 -6.74 -10.16 -7.46
N LEU A 85 -7.38 -9.44 -6.54
CA LEU A 85 -8.79 -9.07 -6.63
C LEU A 85 -9.10 -8.27 -7.90
N TYR A 86 -8.22 -7.31 -8.25
CA TYR A 86 -8.35 -6.53 -9.48
C TYR A 86 -8.11 -7.36 -10.75
N LYS A 87 -7.28 -8.40 -10.66
CA LYS A 87 -7.00 -9.29 -11.80
C LYS A 87 -8.08 -10.33 -12.02
N ASP A 88 -8.71 -10.79 -10.95
CA ASP A 88 -9.75 -11.81 -11.02
C ASP A 88 -11.13 -11.23 -11.43
N ASP A 89 -11.32 -9.93 -11.21
CA ASP A 89 -12.56 -9.22 -11.53
C ASP A 89 -12.26 -7.84 -12.16
N ASP A 90 -12.53 -7.71 -13.47
CA ASP A 90 -12.31 -6.46 -14.23
C ASP A 90 -13.22 -5.31 -13.77
N SER A 91 -14.33 -5.60 -13.10
CA SER A 91 -15.24 -4.61 -12.53
C SER A 91 -14.83 -4.10 -11.15
N PHE A 92 -13.90 -4.80 -10.48
CA PHE A 92 -13.46 -4.46 -9.13
C PHE A 92 -12.77 -3.09 -9.09
N LYS A 93 -13.26 -2.21 -8.24
CA LYS A 93 -12.74 -0.84 -8.05
C LYS A 93 -12.03 -0.63 -6.71
N GLY A 94 -12.02 -1.64 -5.86
CA GLY A 94 -11.55 -1.60 -4.49
C GLY A 94 -12.71 -1.65 -3.48
N SER A 95 -12.37 -1.98 -2.27
CA SER A 95 -13.26 -1.95 -1.10
C SER A 95 -12.43 -1.79 0.16
N TYR A 96 -13.07 -1.44 1.28
CA TYR A 96 -12.41 -1.32 2.59
C TYR A 96 -11.52 -2.54 2.89
N GLY A 97 -10.28 -2.30 3.27
CA GLY A 97 -9.27 -3.33 3.52
C GLY A 97 -8.73 -4.04 2.25
N ASN A 98 -9.16 -3.60 1.04
CA ASN A 98 -8.72 -4.19 -0.22
C ASN A 98 -8.23 -3.16 -1.25
N TYR A 99 -8.33 -1.85 -0.96
CA TYR A 99 -7.75 -0.84 -1.85
C TYR A 99 -6.24 -0.99 -1.93
N LEU A 100 -5.72 -0.96 -3.15
CA LEU A 100 -4.30 -1.02 -3.46
C LEU A 100 -3.92 0.10 -4.40
N ARG A 101 -2.75 0.71 -4.19
CA ARG A 101 -2.08 1.53 -5.21
C ARG A 101 -0.63 1.10 -5.35
N ILE A 102 -0.23 0.87 -6.59
CA ILE A 102 1.16 0.71 -6.95
C ILE A 102 1.61 2.05 -7.51
N ILE A 103 2.55 2.69 -6.82
CA ILE A 103 3.04 4.03 -7.16
C ILE A 103 4.26 3.88 -8.04
N GLY A 104 4.17 4.40 -9.26
CA GLY A 104 5.20 4.25 -10.29
C GLY A 104 4.79 3.26 -11.37
N TYR A 105 5.74 2.82 -12.17
CA TYR A 105 5.51 1.93 -13.30
C TYR A 105 5.73 0.46 -12.93
N ASP A 106 4.79 -0.42 -13.28
CA ASP A 106 4.93 -1.86 -13.08
C ASP A 106 5.65 -2.49 -14.28
N LYS A 107 6.99 -2.39 -14.28
CA LYS A 107 7.86 -2.95 -15.33
C LYS A 107 7.50 -2.42 -16.74
N ASP A 108 7.56 -3.31 -17.73
CA ASP A 108 7.26 -3.00 -19.13
C ASP A 108 5.79 -3.22 -19.50
N LYS A 109 4.93 -3.39 -18.51
CA LYS A 109 3.50 -3.67 -18.72
C LYS A 109 2.70 -2.38 -18.66
N GLU A 110 1.60 -2.41 -19.42
CA GLU A 110 0.61 -1.36 -19.41
C GLU A 110 0.11 -1.06 -17.98
N PHE A 111 0.04 0.22 -17.67
CA PHE A 111 -0.38 0.73 -16.38
C PHE A 111 -1.87 0.46 -16.14
N ASP A 112 -2.19 -0.36 -15.15
CA ASP A 112 -3.60 -0.57 -14.75
C ASP A 112 -4.07 0.55 -13.84
N LYS A 113 -4.85 1.47 -14.39
CA LYS A 113 -5.36 2.68 -13.73
C LYS A 113 -6.26 2.39 -12.53
N ARG A 114 -6.76 1.18 -12.39
CA ARG A 114 -7.63 0.81 -11.26
C ARG A 114 -6.86 0.73 -9.94
N TYR A 115 -5.56 0.38 -10.00
CA TYR A 115 -4.73 0.22 -8.81
C TYR A 115 -3.32 0.81 -8.93
N SER A 116 -3.10 1.73 -9.83
CA SER A 116 -1.78 2.35 -9.99
C SER A 116 -1.86 3.85 -10.18
N TYR A 117 -0.86 4.55 -9.66
CA TYR A 117 -0.63 5.98 -9.87
C TYR A 117 0.80 6.21 -10.38
N ILE A 118 0.97 7.22 -11.21
CA ILE A 118 2.28 7.64 -11.74
C ILE A 118 2.64 9.03 -11.23
N PRO A 119 3.92 9.42 -11.27
CA PRO A 119 4.33 10.81 -11.02
C PRO A 119 3.51 11.80 -11.84
N GLY A 120 3.16 12.93 -11.23
CA GLY A 120 2.25 13.92 -11.79
C GLY A 120 0.78 13.71 -11.43
N THR A 121 0.43 12.62 -10.73
CA THR A 121 -0.93 12.38 -10.25
C THR A 121 -1.19 13.15 -8.96
N THR A 122 -2.32 13.89 -8.90
CA THR A 122 -2.87 14.42 -7.65
C THR A 122 -3.93 13.46 -7.12
N VAL A 123 -3.85 13.11 -5.86
CA VAL A 123 -4.76 12.18 -5.18
C VAL A 123 -5.46 12.91 -4.04
N SER A 124 -6.78 12.96 -4.10
CA SER A 124 -7.65 13.57 -3.09
C SER A 124 -8.59 12.55 -2.43
N THR A 125 -8.26 11.26 -2.56
CA THR A 125 -9.07 10.18 -1.98
C THR A 125 -8.16 9.15 -1.33
N ALA A 126 -8.62 8.56 -0.22
CA ALA A 126 -8.03 7.35 0.36
C ALA A 126 -9.15 6.46 0.90
N ASN A 127 -8.95 5.15 0.87
CA ASN A 127 -9.91 4.17 1.38
C ASN A 127 -11.35 4.38 0.82
N GLY A 128 -11.43 4.80 -0.45
CA GLY A 128 -12.70 5.08 -1.13
C GLY A 128 -13.41 6.38 -0.72
N SER A 129 -12.80 7.19 0.15
CA SER A 129 -13.38 8.44 0.67
C SER A 129 -12.56 9.66 0.24
N SER A 130 -13.23 10.80 0.08
CA SER A 130 -12.55 12.07 -0.19
C SER A 130 -11.78 12.55 1.03
N LEU A 131 -10.55 12.96 0.79
CA LEU A 131 -9.70 13.66 1.75
C LEU A 131 -10.02 15.16 1.68
N LYS A 132 -11.02 15.62 2.43
CA LYS A 132 -11.60 16.97 2.31
C LYS A 132 -10.59 18.12 2.45
N TRP A 133 -9.45 17.90 3.07
CA TRP A 133 -8.45 18.91 3.44
C TRP A 133 -7.03 18.53 3.06
N LEU A 134 -6.87 17.50 2.22
CA LEU A 134 -5.55 16.97 1.88
C LEU A 134 -5.52 16.55 0.41
N ASP A 135 -4.69 17.20 -0.36
CA ASP A 135 -4.28 16.73 -1.68
C ASP A 135 -2.85 16.19 -1.61
N MET A 136 -2.64 15.04 -2.22
CA MET A 136 -1.32 14.40 -2.30
C MET A 136 -0.85 14.41 -3.76
N PHE A 137 0.24 15.13 -4.04
CA PHE A 137 0.86 15.12 -5.37
C PHE A 137 2.03 14.16 -5.38
N ILE A 138 2.01 13.21 -6.32
CA ILE A 138 3.04 12.18 -6.46
C ILE A 138 4.18 12.70 -7.34
N HIS A 139 5.38 12.83 -6.75
CA HIS A 139 6.58 13.26 -7.45
C HIS A 139 7.40 12.10 -8.02
N ALA A 140 7.46 10.96 -7.33
CA ALA A 140 8.28 9.79 -7.69
C ALA A 140 7.62 8.49 -7.17
N PRO A 141 8.07 7.31 -7.63
CA PRO A 141 9.18 7.08 -8.57
C PRO A 141 8.76 7.11 -10.04
N PHE A 142 9.63 7.60 -10.89
CA PHE A 142 9.55 7.46 -12.34
C PHE A 142 9.98 6.05 -12.79
N LYS A 143 9.80 5.75 -14.09
CA LYS A 143 10.22 4.46 -14.65
C LYS A 143 11.73 4.26 -14.52
N GLU A 144 12.50 5.30 -14.79
CA GLU A 144 13.95 5.31 -14.70
C GLU A 144 14.45 5.05 -13.27
N ASP A 145 13.76 5.58 -12.27
CA ASP A 145 14.08 5.35 -10.85
C ASP A 145 13.89 3.87 -10.48
N ILE A 146 12.81 3.25 -10.94
CA ILE A 146 12.52 1.83 -10.73
C ILE A 146 13.58 0.95 -11.42
N GLU A 147 13.95 1.26 -12.66
CA GLU A 147 14.96 0.52 -13.43
C GLU A 147 16.35 0.72 -12.81
N GLY A 148 16.69 1.94 -12.46
CA GLY A 148 17.95 2.29 -11.78
C GLY A 148 18.09 1.59 -10.44
N SER A 149 17.06 1.60 -9.60
CA SER A 149 17.03 0.90 -8.31
C SER A 149 17.31 -0.60 -8.46
N LYS A 150 16.75 -1.24 -9.49
CA LYS A 150 17.01 -2.66 -9.77
C LYS A 150 18.46 -2.92 -10.20
N ALA A 151 19.00 -2.04 -11.04
CA ALA A 151 20.36 -2.17 -11.58
C ALA A 151 21.42 -1.94 -10.48
N THR A 152 21.23 -0.93 -9.65
CA THR A 152 22.17 -0.55 -8.56
C THR A 152 21.93 -1.34 -7.27
N LYS A 153 20.78 -2.03 -7.15
CA LYS A 153 20.28 -2.62 -5.90
C LYS A 153 20.03 -1.59 -4.78
N ASN A 154 19.98 -0.30 -5.12
CA ASN A 154 19.63 0.77 -4.19
C ASN A 154 18.12 1.03 -4.23
N LYS A 155 17.41 0.62 -3.21
CA LYS A 155 15.95 0.69 -3.15
C LYS A 155 15.43 2.08 -2.82
N ASN A 156 16.26 2.93 -2.24
CA ASN A 156 15.92 4.32 -1.96
C ASN A 156 15.61 5.10 -3.25
N ASP A 157 16.27 4.74 -4.36
CA ASP A 157 16.08 5.40 -5.66
C ASP A 157 14.65 5.22 -6.19
N ALA A 158 13.95 4.17 -5.75
CA ALA A 158 12.57 3.89 -6.13
C ALA A 158 11.54 4.24 -5.03
N SER A 159 11.90 5.12 -4.11
CA SER A 159 11.01 5.53 -3.02
C SER A 159 9.84 6.38 -3.51
N ILE A 160 8.70 6.22 -2.86
CA ILE A 160 7.57 7.13 -3.05
C ILE A 160 7.92 8.50 -2.47
N VAL A 161 7.77 9.54 -3.28
CA VAL A 161 7.89 10.94 -2.87
C VAL A 161 6.56 11.64 -3.10
N ILE A 162 5.99 12.19 -2.03
CA ILE A 162 4.69 12.85 -2.04
C ILE A 162 4.83 14.25 -1.46
N GLN A 163 4.25 15.22 -2.14
CA GLN A 163 3.95 16.54 -1.59
C GLN A 163 2.48 16.57 -1.21
N TYR A 164 2.17 17.10 -0.04
CA TYR A 164 0.79 17.32 0.41
C TYR A 164 0.57 18.80 0.75
N ALA A 165 -0.64 19.26 0.51
CA ALA A 165 -1.10 20.62 0.79
C ALA A 165 -2.50 20.57 1.43
#